data_37e14c43cf5edb3f097bd16abb021a09
#
_entry.id   37e14c43cf5edb3f097bd16abb021a09
#
_cell.length_a   1.000
_cell.length_b   1.000
_cell.length_c   1.000
_cell.angle_alpha   90.00
_cell.angle_beta   90.00
_cell.angle_gamma   90.00
#
_symmetry.space_group_name_H-M   'P 1'
#
loop_
_entity.id
_entity.type
_entity.pdbx_description
1 polymer ?
#
loop_
_entity_poly.entity_id
_entity_poly.type
_entity_poly.pdbx_seq_one_letter_code
_entity_poly.pdbx_strand_id
1 'polypeptide(L)'
;MATPNVELTESEWSVIKAVWETEPCTAPVIQEKLFKPTGWHYSTVRTLMDRMVVKGVLKAKKEGKLTVYSSVLTRAEAQRGELFYALKHAFNGALTPMLQCLLDTKEISREELGELKKIIAAYEPDAPGTPVKPSNKKGRA
;
A
#
# COMPACT_ATOMS: atom_id res chain seq x y z
N MET A 1 -13.60 -7.30 10.37
CA MET A 1 -13.03 -6.06 10.88
C MET A 1 -12.37 -5.26 9.76
N ALA A 2 -12.66 -4.01 9.71
CA ALA A 2 -12.07 -3.17 8.66
C ALA A 2 -10.60 -2.93 8.97
N THR A 3 -9.77 -3.09 7.97
CA THR A 3 -8.38 -2.75 8.09
C THR A 3 -8.25 -1.24 8.05
N PRO A 4 -7.54 -0.63 9.00
CA PRO A 4 -7.37 0.81 8.94
C PRO A 4 -6.60 1.21 7.70
N ASN A 5 -6.88 2.41 7.22
CA ASN A 5 -6.13 2.98 6.12
C ASN A 5 -4.78 3.41 6.66
N VAL A 6 -3.82 2.52 6.57
CA VAL A 6 -2.48 2.78 7.08
C VAL A 6 -1.68 3.51 6.03
N GLU A 7 -1.11 4.63 6.41
CA GLU A 7 -0.26 5.40 5.52
C GLU A 7 1.19 5.02 5.77
N LEU A 8 1.86 4.64 4.72
CA LEU A 8 3.26 4.26 4.80
C LEU A 8 4.12 5.39 4.24
N THR A 9 5.21 5.69 4.93
CA THR A 9 6.20 6.61 4.38
C THR A 9 6.92 5.95 3.22
N GLU A 10 7.64 6.74 2.46
CA GLU A 10 8.39 6.20 1.33
C GLU A 10 9.40 5.15 1.78
N SER A 11 10.06 5.40 2.90
CA SER A 11 11.00 4.43 3.44
C SER A 11 10.31 3.14 3.85
N GLU A 12 9.14 3.26 4.46
CA GLU A 12 8.39 2.09 4.87
C GLU A 12 7.90 1.30 3.66
N TRP A 13 7.54 1.98 2.59
CA TRP A 13 7.17 1.30 1.36
C TRP A 13 8.32 0.44 0.84
N SER A 14 9.54 0.99 0.87
CA SER A 14 10.71 0.23 0.43
C SER A 14 10.88 -1.04 1.26
N VAL A 15 10.73 -0.91 2.57
CA VAL A 15 10.89 -2.07 3.46
C VAL A 15 9.81 -3.11 3.23
N ILE A 16 8.55 -2.68 3.19
CA ILE A 16 7.47 -3.66 3.12
C ILE A 16 7.45 -4.39 1.78
N LYS A 17 7.83 -3.72 0.70
CA LYS A 17 7.93 -4.40 -0.58
C LYS A 17 8.96 -5.51 -0.53
N ALA A 18 10.10 -5.25 0.12
CA ALA A 18 11.13 -6.27 0.28
C ALA A 18 10.65 -7.41 1.17
N VAL A 19 9.88 -7.08 2.22
CA VAL A 19 9.33 -8.11 3.09
C VAL A 19 8.36 -9.00 2.33
N TRP A 20 7.45 -8.41 1.55
CA TRP A 20 6.50 -9.20 0.77
C TRP A 20 7.19 -10.20 -0.17
N GLU A 21 8.37 -9.83 -0.67
CA GLU A 21 9.09 -10.70 -1.59
C GLU A 21 9.83 -11.84 -0.90
N THR A 22 10.14 -11.69 0.39
CA THR A 22 11.02 -12.63 1.06
C THR A 22 10.47 -13.19 2.36
N GLU A 23 9.27 -12.77 2.77
CA GLU A 23 8.77 -13.19 4.08
C GLU A 23 8.56 -14.71 4.17
N PRO A 24 8.78 -15.30 5.33
CA PRO A 24 9.33 -14.65 6.53
C PRO A 24 10.82 -14.35 6.35
N CYS A 25 11.29 -13.28 6.97
CA CYS A 25 12.66 -12.82 6.70
C CYS A 25 13.26 -12.15 7.93
N THR A 26 14.57 -11.98 7.90
CA THR A 26 15.28 -11.30 8.97
C THR A 26 15.72 -9.93 8.49
N ALA A 27 16.08 -9.07 9.45
CA ALA A 27 16.52 -7.72 9.11
C ALA A 27 17.78 -7.71 8.24
N PRO A 28 18.78 -8.58 8.48
CA PRO A 28 19.93 -8.61 7.57
C PRO A 28 19.57 -8.90 6.12
N VAL A 29 18.61 -9.78 5.89
CA VAL A 29 18.18 -10.09 4.52
C VAL A 29 17.58 -8.85 3.87
N ILE A 30 16.73 -8.13 4.59
CA ILE A 30 16.12 -6.93 4.06
C ILE A 30 17.18 -5.85 3.83
N GLN A 31 18.11 -5.71 4.75
CA GLN A 31 19.19 -4.74 4.57
C GLN A 31 19.98 -5.03 3.30
N GLU A 32 20.27 -6.29 3.05
CA GLU A 32 21.01 -6.66 1.86
C GLU A 32 20.22 -6.31 0.60
N LYS A 33 18.92 -6.60 0.58
CA LYS A 33 18.09 -6.30 -0.58
C LYS A 33 18.01 -4.80 -0.84
N LEU A 34 17.98 -4.00 0.21
CA LEU A 34 17.78 -2.57 0.07
C LEU A 34 19.06 -1.77 0.00
N PHE A 35 20.20 -2.41 0.21
CA PHE A 35 21.46 -1.66 0.26
C PHE A 35 21.76 -0.98 -1.08
N LYS A 36 21.60 -1.70 -2.17
CA LYS A 36 21.93 -1.16 -3.48
C LYS A 36 21.07 0.05 -3.84
N PRO A 37 19.74 -0.03 -3.72
CA PRO A 37 18.91 1.13 -4.06
C PRO A 37 18.94 2.27 -3.03
N THR A 38 19.18 1.99 -1.75
CA THR A 38 19.04 3.01 -0.73
C THR A 38 20.35 3.36 -0.02
N GLY A 39 21.30 2.45 0.02
CA GLY A 39 22.51 2.66 0.79
C GLY A 39 22.33 2.54 2.29
N TRP A 40 21.20 2.03 2.74
CA TRP A 40 20.90 1.95 4.17
C TRP A 40 21.77 0.91 4.85
N HIS A 41 22.23 1.25 6.05
CA HIS A 41 22.95 0.32 6.89
C HIS A 41 21.97 -0.49 7.72
N TYR A 42 22.48 -1.53 8.36
CA TYR A 42 21.66 -2.43 9.14
C TYR A 42 20.85 -1.71 10.21
N SER A 43 21.48 -0.77 10.91
CA SER A 43 20.77 -0.08 11.99
C SER A 43 19.56 0.70 11.48
N THR A 44 19.67 1.30 10.30
CA THR A 44 18.56 2.03 9.71
C THR A 44 17.40 1.08 9.40
N VAL A 45 17.73 -0.04 8.75
CA VAL A 45 16.71 -1.02 8.39
C VAL A 45 16.05 -1.61 9.63
N ARG A 46 16.86 -1.96 10.63
CA ARG A 46 16.32 -2.54 11.85
C ARG A 46 15.38 -1.58 12.55
N THR A 47 15.77 -0.30 12.63
CA THR A 47 14.92 0.71 13.24
C THR A 47 13.60 0.86 12.50
N LEU A 48 13.66 0.89 11.17
CA LEU A 48 12.45 1.00 10.37
C LEU A 48 11.54 -0.19 10.60
N MET A 49 12.11 -1.40 10.59
CA MET A 49 11.30 -2.60 10.76
C MET A 49 10.67 -2.66 12.15
N ASP A 50 11.43 -2.27 13.17
CA ASP A 50 10.88 -2.27 14.52
C ASP A 50 9.77 -1.25 14.67
N ARG A 51 9.91 -0.08 14.05
CA ARG A 51 8.84 0.91 14.06
C ARG A 51 7.60 0.38 13.34
N MET A 52 7.80 -0.35 12.27
CA MET A 52 6.67 -0.90 11.52
C MET A 52 5.96 -1.98 12.31
N VAL A 53 6.68 -2.69 13.18
CA VAL A 53 6.03 -3.63 14.09
C VAL A 53 5.15 -2.86 15.09
N VAL A 54 5.67 -1.78 15.66
CA VAL A 54 4.88 -0.96 16.58
C VAL A 54 3.66 -0.38 15.87
N LYS A 55 3.84 0.03 14.61
CA LYS A 55 2.76 0.59 13.82
C LYS A 55 1.69 -0.46 13.46
N GLY A 56 2.04 -1.74 13.55
CA GLY A 56 1.09 -2.81 13.29
C GLY A 56 1.09 -3.32 11.86
N VAL A 57 2.05 -2.92 11.04
CA VAL A 57 2.10 -3.38 9.66
C VAL A 57 3.03 -4.56 9.45
N LEU A 58 3.92 -4.81 10.40
CA LEU A 58 4.76 -6.00 10.43
C LEU A 58 4.58 -6.70 11.75
N LYS A 59 4.89 -7.98 11.78
CA LYS A 59 4.98 -8.72 13.04
C LYS A 59 6.35 -9.36 13.13
N ALA A 60 6.85 -9.48 14.35
CA ALA A 60 8.16 -10.04 14.62
C ALA A 60 8.00 -11.24 15.53
N LYS A 61 8.81 -12.27 15.26
CA LYS A 61 8.79 -13.48 16.06
C LYS A 61 10.22 -13.93 16.32
N LYS A 62 10.51 -14.24 17.57
CA LYS A 62 11.82 -14.76 17.91
C LYS A 62 11.90 -16.23 17.53
N GLU A 63 12.93 -16.59 16.79
CA GLU A 63 13.23 -17.98 16.47
C GLU A 63 14.69 -18.22 16.82
N GLY A 64 14.93 -18.77 18.01
CA GLY A 64 16.27 -18.88 18.51
C GLY A 64 16.87 -17.51 18.75
N LYS A 65 18.01 -17.24 18.13
CA LYS A 65 18.66 -15.94 18.25
C LYS A 65 18.23 -14.96 17.19
N LEU A 66 17.40 -15.41 16.25
CA LEU A 66 16.97 -14.56 15.16
C LEU A 66 15.61 -13.96 15.43
N THR A 67 15.39 -12.76 14.92
CA THR A 67 14.07 -12.17 14.87
C THR A 67 13.59 -12.25 13.44
N VAL A 68 12.44 -12.90 13.26
CA VAL A 68 11.87 -13.14 11.93
C VAL A 68 10.65 -12.25 11.76
N TYR A 69 10.59 -11.57 10.64
CA TYR A 69 9.53 -10.61 10.37
C TYR A 69 8.64 -11.11 9.24
N SER A 70 7.37 -10.78 9.33
CA SER A 70 6.43 -11.01 8.23
C SER A 70 5.42 -9.87 8.22
N SER A 71 4.73 -9.72 7.10
CA SER A 71 3.78 -8.61 6.97
C SER A 71 2.46 -8.93 7.63
N VAL A 72 1.89 -7.93 8.28
CA VAL A 72 0.50 -7.97 8.71
C VAL A 72 -0.36 -7.30 7.64
N LEU A 73 0.15 -6.20 7.10
CA LEU A 73 -0.53 -5.45 6.06
C LEU A 73 -0.27 -6.10 4.71
N THR A 74 -1.33 -6.48 4.01
CA THR A 74 -1.18 -7.07 2.68
C THR A 74 -0.91 -5.99 1.64
N ARG A 75 -0.41 -6.42 0.49
CA ARG A 75 -0.16 -5.47 -0.61
C ARG A 75 -1.45 -4.77 -1.02
N ALA A 76 -2.55 -5.51 -1.12
CA ALA A 76 -3.82 -4.91 -1.51
C ALA A 76 -4.29 -3.87 -0.50
N GLU A 77 -4.11 -4.18 0.79
CA GLU A 77 -4.50 -3.23 1.83
C GLU A 77 -3.65 -1.97 1.79
N ALA A 78 -2.35 -2.13 1.55
CA ALA A 78 -1.46 -0.98 1.47
C ALA A 78 -1.80 -0.11 0.26
N GLN A 79 -2.07 -0.75 -0.86
CA GLN A 79 -2.44 -0.01 -2.07
C GLN A 79 -3.74 0.74 -1.88
N ARG A 80 -4.71 0.11 -1.23
CA ARG A 80 -5.98 0.78 -0.95
C ARG A 80 -5.79 1.99 -0.06
N GLY A 81 -4.95 1.85 0.97
CA GLY A 81 -4.67 2.97 1.85
C GLY A 81 -4.06 4.15 1.12
N GLU A 82 -3.10 3.85 0.25
CA GLU A 82 -2.45 4.90 -0.53
C GLU A 82 -3.43 5.57 -1.48
N LEU A 83 -4.27 4.78 -2.11
CA LEU A 83 -5.27 5.32 -3.04
C LEU A 83 -6.21 6.26 -2.33
N PHE A 84 -6.73 5.84 -1.17
CA PHE A 84 -7.67 6.68 -0.43
C PHE A 84 -6.99 7.93 0.14
N TYR A 85 -5.73 7.80 0.53
CA TYR A 85 -4.99 8.96 0.99
C TYR A 85 -4.89 10.01 -0.12
N ALA A 86 -4.50 9.57 -1.31
CA ALA A 86 -4.36 10.50 -2.45
C ALA A 86 -5.71 11.11 -2.81
N LEU A 87 -6.73 10.28 -2.84
CA LEU A 87 -8.06 10.76 -3.19
C LEU A 87 -8.55 11.81 -2.21
N LYS A 88 -8.36 11.56 -0.93
CA LYS A 88 -8.85 12.47 0.10
C LYS A 88 -8.03 13.75 0.15
N HIS A 89 -6.71 13.64 0.09
CA HIS A 89 -5.85 14.81 0.30
C HIS A 89 -5.71 15.68 -0.93
N ALA A 90 -5.63 15.08 -2.11
CA ALA A 90 -5.39 15.84 -3.32
C ALA A 90 -6.65 16.18 -4.07
N PHE A 91 -7.71 15.38 -3.93
CA PHE A 91 -8.90 15.51 -4.75
C PHE A 91 -10.18 15.62 -3.93
N ASN A 92 -10.05 15.85 -2.63
CA ASN A 92 -11.20 16.06 -1.74
C ASN A 92 -12.26 14.97 -1.83
N GLY A 93 -11.80 13.74 -2.09
CA GLY A 93 -12.69 12.58 -2.18
C GLY A 93 -13.36 12.39 -3.53
N ALA A 94 -13.07 13.23 -4.52
CA ALA A 94 -13.71 13.13 -5.81
C ALA A 94 -12.88 12.30 -6.77
N LEU A 95 -13.44 11.18 -7.21
CA LEU A 95 -12.73 10.26 -8.09
C LEU A 95 -12.58 10.79 -9.50
N THR A 96 -13.59 11.45 -10.01
CA THR A 96 -13.58 11.91 -11.40
C THR A 96 -12.43 12.88 -11.70
N PRO A 97 -12.20 13.91 -10.86
CA PRO A 97 -11.03 14.77 -11.10
C PRO A 97 -9.71 14.03 -11.00
N MET A 98 -9.64 13.04 -10.11
CA MET A 98 -8.41 12.25 -9.99
C MET A 98 -8.14 11.48 -11.27
N LEU A 99 -9.17 10.83 -11.81
CA LEU A 99 -9.04 10.10 -13.05
C LEU A 99 -8.70 11.04 -14.22
N GLN A 100 -9.35 12.20 -14.25
CA GLN A 100 -9.07 13.18 -15.29
C GLN A 100 -7.60 13.62 -15.27
N CYS A 101 -7.10 13.87 -14.07
CA CYS A 101 -5.70 14.25 -13.90
C CYS A 101 -4.79 13.15 -14.45
N LEU A 102 -5.10 11.90 -14.12
CA LEU A 102 -4.31 10.77 -14.58
C LEU A 102 -4.31 10.66 -16.11
N LEU A 103 -5.47 10.87 -16.72
CA LEU A 103 -5.57 10.81 -18.18
C LEU A 103 -4.83 11.97 -18.85
N ASP A 104 -4.83 13.13 -18.20
CA ASP A 104 -4.17 14.31 -18.77
C ASP A 104 -2.66 14.18 -18.80
N THR A 105 -2.07 13.30 -18.00
CA THR A 105 -0.63 13.11 -18.04
C THR A 105 -0.18 12.41 -19.30
N LYS A 106 -1.10 11.76 -20.00
CA LYS A 106 -0.81 11.02 -21.23
C LYS A 106 0.20 9.89 -21.03
N GLU A 107 0.30 9.40 -19.80
CA GLU A 107 1.20 8.28 -19.51
C GLU A 107 0.50 6.94 -19.56
N ILE A 108 -0.79 6.94 -19.86
CA ILE A 108 -1.55 5.71 -19.98
C ILE A 108 -1.48 5.24 -21.42
N SER A 109 -1.04 4.00 -21.62
CA SER A 109 -0.97 3.44 -22.95
C SER A 109 -2.38 3.13 -23.48
N ARG A 110 -2.46 2.97 -24.80
CA ARG A 110 -3.73 2.60 -25.40
C ARG A 110 -4.21 1.26 -24.90
N GLU A 111 -3.29 0.33 -24.70
CA GLU A 111 -3.63 -0.99 -24.18
C GLU A 111 -4.19 -0.90 -22.77
N GLU A 112 -3.54 -0.10 -21.93
CA GLU A 112 -4.00 0.05 -20.55
C GLU A 112 -5.35 0.75 -20.50
N LEU A 113 -5.54 1.76 -21.35
CA LEU A 113 -6.83 2.44 -21.41
C LEU A 113 -7.94 1.47 -21.79
N GLY A 114 -7.66 0.56 -22.73
CA GLY A 114 -8.62 -0.47 -23.09
C GLY A 114 -8.99 -1.37 -21.94
N GLU A 115 -8.00 -1.75 -21.15
CA GLU A 115 -8.24 -2.57 -19.97
C GLU A 115 -9.11 -1.83 -18.96
N LEU A 116 -8.81 -0.55 -18.74
CA LEU A 116 -9.60 0.26 -17.83
C LEU A 116 -11.05 0.36 -18.28
N LYS A 117 -11.27 0.55 -19.56
CA LYS A 117 -12.64 0.63 -20.09
C LYS A 117 -13.38 -0.68 -19.86
N LYS A 118 -12.69 -1.81 -20.01
CA LYS A 118 -13.33 -3.10 -19.77
C LYS A 118 -13.71 -3.27 -18.31
N ILE A 119 -12.83 -2.88 -17.41
CA ILE A 119 -13.08 -2.99 -15.98
C ILE A 119 -14.30 -2.14 -15.61
N ILE A 120 -14.35 -0.92 -16.10
CA ILE A 120 -15.45 -0.02 -15.79
C ILE A 120 -16.76 -0.55 -16.36
N ALA A 121 -16.71 -1.04 -17.59
CA ALA A 121 -17.93 -1.57 -18.24
C ALA A 121 -18.48 -2.80 -17.54
N ALA A 122 -17.59 -3.61 -16.97
CA ALA A 122 -17.99 -4.82 -16.26
C ALA A 122 -18.41 -4.56 -14.83
N TYR A 123 -18.14 -3.38 -14.32
CA TYR A 123 -18.43 -3.07 -12.92
C TYR A 123 -19.94 -2.91 -12.72
N GLU A 124 -20.46 -3.59 -11.70
CA GLU A 124 -21.85 -3.49 -11.35
C GLU A 124 -21.95 -2.91 -9.95
N PRO A 125 -22.33 -1.65 -9.83
CA PRO A 125 -22.49 -1.08 -8.50
C PRO A 125 -23.63 -1.76 -7.76
N ASP A 126 -23.68 -1.53 -6.46
CA ASP A 126 -24.78 -2.00 -5.65
C ASP A 126 -26.09 -1.44 -6.17
N ALA A 127 -27.20 -1.88 -5.57
CA ALA A 127 -28.52 -1.50 -6.03
C ALA A 127 -28.58 -0.01 -6.38
N PRO A 128 -29.35 0.35 -7.41
CA PRO A 128 -29.46 1.75 -7.80
C PRO A 128 -29.86 2.62 -6.63
N GLY A 129 -29.24 3.78 -6.53
CA GLY A 129 -29.50 4.70 -5.46
C GLY A 129 -28.67 4.47 -4.22
N THR A 130 -27.95 3.36 -4.17
CA THR A 130 -27.07 3.08 -3.04
C THR A 130 -25.70 3.66 -3.31
N PRO A 131 -25.19 4.51 -2.41
CA PRO A 131 -23.84 5.05 -2.65
C PRO A 131 -22.81 3.94 -2.67
N VAL A 132 -21.89 4.02 -3.58
CA VAL A 132 -20.75 3.12 -3.58
C VAL A 132 -19.85 3.54 -2.43
N LYS A 133 -19.65 2.65 -1.48
CA LYS A 133 -18.86 2.99 -0.33
C LYS A 133 -17.39 3.03 -0.70
N PRO A 134 -16.82 4.07 -0.45
CA PRO A 134 -15.38 4.09 -0.54
C PRO A 134 -14.80 3.31 0.63
N SER A 135 -15.98 3.43 1.17
CA SER A 135 -15.79 3.14 1.96
C SER A 135 -15.68 3.33 2.94
N ASN A 136 -16.36 3.97 3.43
CA ASN A 136 -16.60 4.18 4.17
C ASN A 136 -16.69 4.64 4.69
N LYS A 137 -17.10 4.90 4.79
CA LYS A 137 -17.64 5.41 5.11
C LYS A 137 -17.56 5.28 6.01
N LYS A 138 -17.59 5.41 6.59
CA LYS A 138 -17.73 5.41 7.06
C LYS A 138 -17.26 5.67 7.33
N GLY A 139 -17.14 5.78 7.29
CA GLY A 139 -16.96 6.04 7.07
C GLY A 139 -16.61 6.69 7.04
N ARG A 140 -16.92 7.29 7.00
CA ARG A 140 -16.98 7.80 6.55
C ARG A 140 -16.71 8.46 6.64
N ALA A 141 -16.70 8.79 6.82
CA ALA A 141 -16.87 9.13 6.53
C ALA A 141 -16.88 8.95 6.23
#